data_cc8c3a4f93d55805b68b58d7fb2dbb18
#
_entry.id   cc8c3a4f93d55805b68b58d7fb2dbb18
#
_cell.length_a   1.000
_cell.length_b   1.000
_cell.length_c   1.000
_cell.angle_alpha   90.00
_cell.angle_beta   90.00
_cell.angle_gamma   90.00
#
_symmetry.space_group_name_H-M   'P 1'
#
loop_
_entity.id
_entity.type
_entity.pdbx_description
1 polymer ?
#
loop_
_entity_poly.entity_id
_entity_poly.type
_entity_poly.pdbx_seq_one_letter_code
_entity_poly.pdbx_strand_id
1 'polypeptide(L)'
;MKNFEKIIWIVDFGSQYTQLITRKTRELGYSSEIIALEECHKRFKEGHLPKCLVLSGGPQSVFEDPYDYSFIFEHKDLPVLGICYGMQLLGKFFGGVVEKGIIGEYGHADIHFTNQFKIAGTPGKMSVWMSHSDHVSRVPTDFDVVMESSNKLVSGIKHKSKPIMGLQFHPEVEHSKHGKSILNYFYQKVANLSKDWNASEMLEEAFEMVREIGDKKVLCAFSGGVDSLVAATLSERILGKNLHCFFVDNGLLRIQDYNHIQKIKRDTNLNIEIVDAKDDFPVSYTHLTLPTKA
;
A
#
# COMPACT_ATOMS: atom_id res chain seq x y z
N MET A 1 10.38 -14.06 16.62
CA MET A 1 10.10 -14.63 15.28
C MET A 1 8.81 -14.01 14.75
N LYS A 2 8.86 -13.42 13.55
CA LYS A 2 7.67 -12.86 12.90
C LYS A 2 6.66 -13.99 12.65
N ASN A 3 5.43 -13.84 13.13
CA ASN A 3 4.39 -14.84 12.90
C ASN A 3 3.70 -14.53 11.56
N PHE A 4 4.23 -15.08 10.48
CA PHE A 4 3.77 -14.84 9.11
C PHE A 4 2.29 -15.21 8.89
N GLU A 5 1.77 -16.20 9.60
CA GLU A 5 0.37 -16.64 9.51
C GLU A 5 -0.63 -15.59 10.01
N LYS A 6 -0.17 -14.58 10.74
CA LYS A 6 -0.99 -13.46 11.21
C LYS A 6 -0.96 -12.23 10.31
N ILE A 7 -0.18 -12.24 9.22
CA ILE A 7 0.09 -11.06 8.40
C ILE A 7 -0.50 -11.24 6.99
N ILE A 8 -1.12 -10.21 6.47
CA ILE A 8 -1.49 -10.12 5.06
C ILE A 8 -0.24 -9.71 4.28
N TRP A 9 0.15 -10.49 3.28
CA TRP A 9 1.21 -10.09 2.38
C TRP A 9 0.64 -9.39 1.16
N ILE A 10 1.20 -8.24 0.84
CA ILE A 10 0.88 -7.45 -0.33
C ILE A 10 2.06 -7.57 -1.29
N VAL A 11 1.89 -8.40 -2.32
CA VAL A 11 2.93 -8.62 -3.34
C VAL A 11 3.01 -7.39 -4.21
N ASP A 12 4.21 -6.80 -4.28
CA ASP A 12 4.47 -5.61 -5.06
C ASP A 12 4.90 -5.95 -6.48
N PHE A 13 4.06 -5.62 -7.45
CA PHE A 13 4.37 -5.70 -8.88
C PHE A 13 4.82 -4.37 -9.48
N GLY A 14 5.26 -3.42 -8.65
CA GLY A 14 5.74 -2.10 -9.09
C GLY A 14 4.64 -1.06 -9.26
N SER A 15 3.48 -1.26 -8.63
CA SER A 15 2.42 -0.26 -8.62
C SER A 15 2.79 0.93 -7.73
N GLN A 16 2.57 2.14 -8.21
CA GLN A 16 2.65 3.35 -7.39
C GLN A 16 1.64 3.35 -6.22
N TYR A 17 0.66 2.45 -6.23
CA TYR A 17 -0.39 2.37 -5.21
C TYR A 17 -0.19 1.24 -4.20
N THR A 18 0.87 0.42 -4.29
CA THR A 18 1.09 -0.72 -3.37
C THR A 18 1.13 -0.28 -1.91
N GLN A 19 1.78 0.85 -1.61
CA GLN A 19 1.79 1.40 -0.24
C GLN A 19 0.40 1.84 0.24
N LEU A 20 -0.46 2.34 -0.66
CA LEU A 20 -1.83 2.70 -0.33
C LEU A 20 -2.67 1.48 0.02
N ILE A 21 -2.46 0.33 -0.65
CA ILE A 21 -3.11 -0.94 -0.28
C ILE A 21 -2.76 -1.29 1.17
N THR A 22 -1.47 -1.28 1.52
CA THR A 22 -0.99 -1.57 2.88
C THR A 22 -1.62 -0.62 3.91
N ARG A 23 -1.59 0.68 3.62
CA ARG A 23 -2.19 1.69 4.49
C ARG A 23 -3.69 1.45 4.71
N LYS A 24 -4.47 1.25 3.63
CA LYS A 24 -5.92 1.00 3.72
C LYS A 24 -6.23 -0.30 4.46
N THR A 25 -5.43 -1.34 4.27
CA THR A 25 -5.54 -2.61 4.99
C THR A 25 -5.36 -2.41 6.50
N ARG A 26 -4.32 -1.66 6.90
CA ARG A 26 -4.06 -1.31 8.31
C ARG A 26 -5.14 -0.40 8.89
N GLU A 27 -5.61 0.60 8.14
CA GLU A 27 -6.74 1.45 8.54
C GLU A 27 -8.04 0.67 8.77
N LEU A 28 -8.22 -0.47 8.09
CA LEU A 28 -9.34 -1.38 8.28
C LEU A 28 -9.18 -2.31 9.48
N GLY A 29 -8.00 -2.32 10.12
CA GLY A 29 -7.70 -3.11 11.31
C GLY A 29 -7.06 -4.46 11.02
N TYR A 30 -6.35 -4.61 9.89
CA TYR A 30 -5.63 -5.84 9.54
C TYR A 30 -4.13 -5.60 9.43
N SER A 31 -3.34 -6.48 10.06
CA SER A 31 -1.89 -6.44 9.95
C SER A 31 -1.45 -6.81 8.53
N SER A 32 -0.51 -6.06 7.96
CA SER A 32 -0.07 -6.25 6.58
C SER A 32 1.37 -5.80 6.37
N GLU A 33 2.04 -6.43 5.41
CA GLU A 33 3.39 -6.03 4.96
C GLU A 33 3.47 -6.09 3.43
N ILE A 34 4.32 -5.25 2.85
CA ILE A 34 4.68 -5.31 1.44
C ILE A 34 5.81 -6.33 1.29
N ILE A 35 5.70 -7.16 0.26
CA ILE A 35 6.69 -8.18 -0.03
C ILE A 35 7.00 -8.21 -1.53
N ALA A 36 8.29 -8.31 -1.88
CA ALA A 36 8.69 -8.56 -3.26
C ALA A 36 8.29 -9.97 -3.70
N LEU A 37 8.03 -10.16 -4.99
CA LEU A 37 7.59 -11.46 -5.54
C LEU A 37 8.58 -12.58 -5.23
N GLU A 38 9.87 -12.32 -5.38
CA GLU A 38 10.93 -13.30 -5.13
C GLU A 38 10.98 -13.73 -3.66
N GLU A 39 10.85 -12.76 -2.74
CA GLU A 39 10.80 -13.06 -1.31
C GLU A 39 9.51 -13.80 -0.94
N CYS A 40 8.39 -13.46 -1.54
CA CYS A 40 7.13 -14.19 -1.40
C CYS A 40 7.32 -15.65 -1.80
N HIS A 41 7.86 -15.91 -2.98
CA HIS A 41 8.13 -17.28 -3.46
C HIS A 41 9.10 -18.04 -2.56
N LYS A 42 10.17 -17.38 -2.07
CA LYS A 42 11.12 -17.97 -1.12
C LYS A 42 10.41 -18.41 0.16
N ARG A 43 9.59 -17.55 0.77
CA ARG A 43 8.84 -17.87 2.00
C ARG A 43 7.88 -19.02 1.81
N PHE A 44 7.18 -19.09 0.66
CA PHE A 44 6.34 -20.24 0.34
C PHE A 44 7.14 -21.54 0.27
N LYS A 45 8.33 -21.54 -0.35
CA LYS A 45 9.24 -22.69 -0.38
C LYS A 45 9.73 -23.11 1.02
N GLU A 46 9.87 -22.15 1.92
CA GLU A 46 10.24 -22.39 3.32
C GLU A 46 9.05 -22.85 4.18
N GLY A 47 7.85 -22.98 3.60
CA GLY A 47 6.63 -23.41 4.27
C GLY A 47 5.91 -22.30 5.05
N HIS A 48 6.29 -21.04 4.84
CA HIS A 48 5.63 -19.90 5.47
C HIS A 48 4.49 -19.41 4.60
N LEU A 49 3.30 -19.30 5.17
CA LEU A 49 2.11 -18.80 4.50
C LEU A 49 1.58 -17.54 5.19
N PRO A 50 1.06 -16.56 4.45
CA PRO A 50 0.34 -15.45 5.02
C PRO A 50 -1.10 -15.86 5.38
N LYS A 51 -1.78 -15.07 6.22
CA LYS A 51 -3.22 -15.26 6.44
C LYS A 51 -4.06 -14.89 5.21
N CYS A 52 -3.51 -14.08 4.31
CA CYS A 52 -4.14 -13.65 3.06
C CYS A 52 -3.07 -13.05 2.15
N LEU A 53 -3.24 -13.18 0.85
CA LEU A 53 -2.38 -12.60 -0.16
C LEU A 53 -3.13 -11.53 -0.95
N VAL A 54 -2.51 -10.37 -1.17
CA VAL A 54 -3.00 -9.34 -2.07
C VAL A 54 -1.98 -9.18 -3.20
N LEU A 55 -2.42 -9.39 -4.42
CA LEU A 55 -1.64 -9.17 -5.64
C LEU A 55 -1.92 -7.74 -6.09
N SER A 56 -0.92 -6.88 -6.06
CA SER A 56 -1.08 -5.45 -6.39
C SER A 56 -1.31 -5.22 -7.89
N GLY A 57 -1.52 -3.98 -8.28
CA GLY A 57 -1.35 -3.53 -9.66
C GLY A 57 0.12 -3.57 -10.09
N GLY A 58 0.37 -3.35 -11.36
CA GLY A 58 1.71 -3.28 -11.93
C GLY A 58 1.70 -2.66 -13.32
N PRO A 59 2.84 -2.15 -13.80
CA PRO A 59 2.96 -1.59 -15.14
C PRO A 59 3.11 -2.65 -16.24
N GLN A 60 3.36 -3.93 -15.86
CA GLN A 60 3.57 -5.00 -16.79
C GLN A 60 2.26 -5.45 -17.44
N SER A 61 2.38 -6.10 -18.62
CA SER A 61 1.30 -6.86 -19.22
C SER A 61 1.45 -8.34 -18.87
N VAL A 62 0.35 -9.00 -18.54
CA VAL A 62 0.33 -10.45 -18.28
C VAL A 62 0.77 -11.29 -19.49
N PHE A 63 0.83 -10.70 -20.69
CA PHE A 63 1.33 -11.37 -21.89
C PHE A 63 2.85 -11.47 -21.92
N GLU A 64 3.54 -10.53 -21.29
CA GLU A 64 5.00 -10.41 -21.26
C GLU A 64 5.60 -11.01 -20.00
N ASP A 65 4.76 -11.38 -19.04
CA ASP A 65 5.18 -11.96 -17.77
C ASP A 65 5.42 -13.48 -17.91
N PRO A 66 6.68 -13.94 -17.82
CA PRO A 66 7.03 -15.35 -17.90
C PRO A 66 6.96 -16.06 -16.56
N TYR A 67 6.64 -15.36 -15.46
CA TYR A 67 6.73 -15.91 -14.11
C TYR A 67 5.65 -16.95 -13.84
N ASP A 68 6.03 -18.04 -13.18
CA ASP A 68 5.09 -19.08 -12.74
C ASP A 68 4.54 -18.78 -11.36
N TYR A 69 3.24 -18.51 -11.30
CA TYR A 69 2.49 -18.21 -10.07
C TYR A 69 1.81 -19.43 -9.45
N SER A 70 2.06 -20.66 -9.93
CA SER A 70 1.42 -21.88 -9.45
C SER A 70 1.60 -22.07 -7.94
N PHE A 71 2.76 -21.71 -7.40
CA PHE A 71 3.07 -21.79 -5.97
C PHE A 71 2.05 -21.05 -5.07
N ILE A 72 1.39 -19.99 -5.57
CA ILE A 72 0.35 -19.27 -4.84
C ILE A 72 -0.95 -20.09 -4.83
N PHE A 73 -1.33 -20.64 -5.98
CA PHE A 73 -2.66 -21.19 -6.21
C PHE A 73 -2.76 -22.69 -5.91
N GLU A 74 -1.65 -23.35 -5.60
CA GLU A 74 -1.60 -24.71 -5.03
C GLU A 74 -2.24 -24.74 -3.63
N HIS A 75 -2.20 -23.64 -2.89
CA HIS A 75 -2.82 -23.48 -1.58
C HIS A 75 -4.30 -23.10 -1.72
N LYS A 76 -5.17 -24.12 -1.79
CA LYS A 76 -6.61 -23.97 -2.13
C LYS A 76 -7.39 -23.08 -1.16
N ASP A 77 -6.98 -23.05 0.10
CA ASP A 77 -7.67 -22.32 1.17
C ASP A 77 -7.05 -20.93 1.46
N LEU A 78 -5.96 -20.59 0.77
CA LEU A 78 -5.32 -19.28 0.92
C LEU A 78 -6.21 -18.20 0.28
N PRO A 79 -6.66 -17.21 1.07
CA PRO A 79 -7.40 -16.08 0.50
C PRO A 79 -6.50 -15.22 -0.39
N VAL A 80 -6.98 -14.91 -1.61
CA VAL A 80 -6.24 -14.09 -2.57
C VAL A 80 -7.12 -12.98 -3.14
N LEU A 81 -6.66 -11.74 -3.06
CA LEU A 81 -7.24 -10.58 -3.75
C LEU A 81 -6.30 -10.12 -4.86
N GLY A 82 -6.76 -10.11 -6.09
CA GLY A 82 -6.04 -9.48 -7.21
C GLY A 82 -6.57 -8.08 -7.49
N ILE A 83 -5.70 -7.07 -7.60
CA ILE A 83 -6.05 -5.69 -7.93
C ILE A 83 -5.39 -5.33 -9.27
N CYS A 84 -6.17 -4.86 -10.24
CA CYS A 84 -5.74 -4.45 -11.56
C CYS A 84 -4.92 -5.55 -12.25
N TYR A 85 -3.60 -5.43 -12.36
CA TYR A 85 -2.73 -6.47 -12.86
C TYR A 85 -2.91 -7.81 -12.12
N GLY A 86 -3.06 -7.78 -10.79
CA GLY A 86 -3.33 -8.97 -9.98
C GLY A 86 -4.63 -9.68 -10.38
N MET A 87 -5.68 -8.96 -10.77
CA MET A 87 -6.91 -9.57 -11.31
C MET A 87 -6.66 -10.22 -12.67
N GLN A 88 -5.86 -9.60 -13.53
CA GLN A 88 -5.51 -10.16 -14.84
C GLN A 88 -4.69 -11.45 -14.71
N LEU A 89 -3.77 -11.51 -13.71
CA LEU A 89 -3.06 -12.74 -13.37
C LEU A 89 -4.03 -13.85 -12.93
N LEU A 90 -5.02 -13.56 -12.08
CA LEU A 90 -6.07 -14.51 -11.71
C LEU A 90 -6.83 -14.99 -12.95
N GLY A 91 -7.25 -14.05 -13.80
CA GLY A 91 -7.95 -14.37 -15.04
C GLY A 91 -7.16 -15.34 -15.92
N LYS A 92 -5.89 -15.03 -16.20
CA LYS A 92 -4.99 -15.86 -17.01
C LYS A 92 -4.73 -17.23 -16.34
N PHE A 93 -4.38 -17.25 -15.07
CA PHE A 93 -4.00 -18.48 -14.35
C PHE A 93 -5.15 -19.50 -14.31
N PHE A 94 -6.37 -19.05 -14.06
CA PHE A 94 -7.55 -19.93 -13.97
C PHE A 94 -8.20 -20.24 -15.35
N GLY A 95 -7.52 -19.93 -16.48
CA GLY A 95 -7.97 -20.33 -17.83
C GLY A 95 -9.00 -19.39 -18.46
N GLY A 96 -9.11 -18.18 -17.96
CA GLY A 96 -9.81 -17.08 -18.66
C GLY A 96 -9.00 -16.52 -19.82
N VAL A 97 -9.49 -15.43 -20.40
CA VAL A 97 -8.80 -14.71 -21.47
C VAL A 97 -8.62 -13.26 -21.02
N VAL A 98 -7.40 -12.78 -21.13
CA VAL A 98 -7.06 -11.36 -21.03
C VAL A 98 -6.83 -10.85 -22.43
N GLU A 99 -7.29 -9.65 -22.74
CA GLU A 99 -7.08 -9.02 -24.04
C GLU A 99 -6.44 -7.64 -23.85
N LYS A 100 -5.62 -7.26 -24.85
CA LYS A 100 -5.15 -5.87 -24.94
C LYS A 100 -6.31 -4.99 -25.34
N GLY A 101 -6.64 -4.02 -24.49
CA GLY A 101 -7.68 -3.06 -24.79
C GLY A 101 -7.29 -2.13 -25.92
N ILE A 102 -8.16 -1.99 -26.91
CA ILE A 102 -8.04 -0.95 -27.94
C ILE A 102 -8.23 0.42 -27.31
N ILE A 103 -9.12 0.48 -26.30
CA ILE A 103 -9.40 1.68 -25.50
C ILE A 103 -9.25 1.26 -24.04
N GLY A 104 -8.22 1.76 -23.36
CA GLY A 104 -8.05 1.56 -21.93
C GLY A 104 -9.04 2.41 -21.10
N GLU A 105 -9.32 1.99 -19.86
CA GLU A 105 -10.05 2.80 -18.91
C GLU A 105 -9.05 3.50 -17.98
N TYR A 106 -9.04 4.83 -17.98
CA TYR A 106 -8.16 5.66 -17.17
C TYR A 106 -8.96 6.75 -16.47
N GLY A 107 -8.70 6.94 -15.18
CA GLY A 107 -9.41 7.93 -14.36
C GLY A 107 -10.71 7.38 -13.79
N HIS A 108 -11.70 8.26 -13.65
CA HIS A 108 -13.01 7.90 -13.10
C HIS A 108 -13.82 7.06 -14.08
N ALA A 109 -14.30 5.91 -13.60
CA ALA A 109 -15.25 5.06 -14.29
C ALA A 109 -16.39 4.65 -13.36
N ASP A 110 -17.58 4.55 -13.91
CA ASP A 110 -18.72 4.06 -13.17
C ASP A 110 -18.82 2.54 -13.29
N ILE A 111 -18.97 1.86 -12.16
CA ILE A 111 -19.20 0.42 -12.08
C ILE A 111 -20.55 0.13 -11.43
N HIS A 112 -21.10 -1.04 -11.71
CA HIS A 112 -22.31 -1.56 -11.06
C HIS A 112 -22.13 -3.04 -10.69
N PHE A 113 -22.88 -3.48 -9.68
CA PHE A 113 -22.92 -4.89 -9.30
C PHE A 113 -23.76 -5.70 -10.27
N THR A 114 -23.36 -6.95 -10.51
CA THR A 114 -24.04 -7.93 -11.36
C THR A 114 -24.67 -9.04 -10.52
N ASN A 115 -25.62 -9.79 -11.10
CA ASN A 115 -26.10 -11.09 -10.55
C ASN A 115 -26.53 -11.06 -9.08
N GLN A 116 -27.26 -10.03 -8.63
CA GLN A 116 -27.67 -9.84 -7.24
C GLN A 116 -26.53 -9.72 -6.22
N PHE A 117 -25.29 -9.67 -6.67
CA PHE A 117 -24.15 -9.39 -5.81
C PHE A 117 -24.28 -7.99 -5.20
N LYS A 118 -24.06 -7.88 -3.90
CA LYS A 118 -24.13 -6.60 -3.17
C LYS A 118 -23.10 -6.58 -2.05
N ILE A 119 -22.58 -5.41 -1.80
CA ILE A 119 -21.73 -5.14 -0.63
C ILE A 119 -22.51 -4.18 0.28
N ALA A 120 -22.69 -4.57 1.54
CA ALA A 120 -23.41 -3.74 2.50
C ALA A 120 -22.76 -2.37 2.66
N GLY A 121 -23.55 -1.32 2.68
CA GLY A 121 -23.08 0.06 2.80
C GLY A 121 -22.52 0.67 1.51
N THR A 122 -22.70 0.01 0.37
CA THR A 122 -22.35 0.58 -0.94
C THR A 122 -23.59 0.78 -1.82
N PRO A 123 -23.62 1.82 -2.68
CA PRO A 123 -24.68 1.97 -3.68
C PRO A 123 -24.53 0.92 -4.77
N GLY A 124 -25.63 0.65 -5.50
CA GLY A 124 -25.63 -0.31 -6.63
C GLY A 124 -24.76 0.14 -7.81
N LYS A 125 -24.55 1.45 -7.96
CA LYS A 125 -23.64 2.07 -8.93
C LYS A 125 -22.69 3.00 -8.18
N MET A 126 -21.40 2.96 -8.50
CA MET A 126 -20.38 3.76 -7.84
C MET A 126 -19.26 4.16 -8.80
N SER A 127 -18.61 5.31 -8.53
CA SER A 127 -17.44 5.76 -9.25
C SER A 127 -16.17 5.19 -8.60
N VAL A 128 -15.29 4.64 -9.43
CA VAL A 128 -14.01 4.06 -9.04
C VAL A 128 -12.90 4.61 -9.93
N TRP A 129 -11.65 4.38 -9.52
CA TRP A 129 -10.47 4.77 -10.29
C TRP A 129 -9.94 3.58 -11.09
N MET A 130 -9.93 3.74 -12.41
CA MET A 130 -9.36 2.79 -13.37
C MET A 130 -7.98 3.27 -13.85
N SER A 131 -7.09 2.34 -14.14
CA SER A 131 -5.77 2.62 -14.72
C SER A 131 -5.26 1.37 -15.45
N HIS A 132 -5.92 0.99 -16.55
CA HIS A 132 -5.57 -0.21 -17.29
C HIS A 132 -5.89 -0.09 -18.79
N SER A 133 -5.10 -0.76 -19.62
CA SER A 133 -5.44 -1.06 -21.01
C SER A 133 -5.91 -2.50 -21.16
N ASP A 134 -5.17 -3.44 -20.58
CA ASP A 134 -5.52 -4.86 -20.64
C ASP A 134 -6.70 -5.16 -19.69
N HIS A 135 -7.56 -6.09 -20.10
CA HIS A 135 -8.74 -6.48 -19.33
C HIS A 135 -9.09 -7.96 -19.50
N VAL A 136 -9.76 -8.52 -18.53
CA VAL A 136 -10.31 -9.88 -18.62
C VAL A 136 -11.54 -9.86 -19.49
N SER A 137 -11.41 -10.37 -20.72
CA SER A 137 -12.52 -10.43 -21.71
C SER A 137 -13.38 -11.69 -21.56
N ARG A 138 -12.78 -12.81 -21.12
CA ARG A 138 -13.50 -14.03 -20.77
C ARG A 138 -13.08 -14.49 -19.37
N VAL A 139 -14.05 -14.48 -18.46
CA VAL A 139 -13.84 -14.92 -17.08
C VAL A 139 -13.70 -16.43 -17.02
N PRO A 140 -12.80 -16.98 -16.15
CA PRO A 140 -12.71 -18.41 -15.94
C PRO A 140 -14.04 -19.03 -15.49
N THR A 141 -14.30 -20.29 -15.84
CA THR A 141 -15.58 -20.99 -15.57
C THR A 141 -15.93 -21.06 -14.09
N ASP A 142 -14.91 -21.12 -13.22
CA ASP A 142 -15.08 -21.20 -11.77
C ASP A 142 -15.26 -19.84 -11.09
N PHE A 143 -15.36 -18.75 -11.86
CA PHE A 143 -15.59 -17.41 -11.35
C PHE A 143 -16.92 -16.85 -11.82
N ASP A 144 -17.51 -16.03 -10.96
CA ASP A 144 -18.65 -15.18 -11.30
C ASP A 144 -18.16 -13.75 -11.56
N VAL A 145 -18.75 -13.09 -12.56
CA VAL A 145 -18.63 -11.64 -12.71
C VAL A 145 -19.50 -10.99 -11.66
N VAL A 146 -18.91 -10.21 -10.76
CA VAL A 146 -19.61 -9.55 -9.66
C VAL A 146 -19.74 -8.04 -9.84
N MET A 147 -18.92 -7.46 -10.72
CA MET A 147 -18.96 -6.03 -11.06
C MET A 147 -18.61 -5.83 -12.54
N GLU A 148 -19.30 -4.88 -13.18
CA GLU A 148 -19.03 -4.43 -14.55
C GLU A 148 -18.95 -2.91 -14.61
N SER A 149 -18.12 -2.38 -15.52
CA SER A 149 -18.09 -0.96 -15.83
C SER A 149 -19.25 -0.55 -16.72
N SER A 150 -19.50 0.76 -16.84
CA SER A 150 -20.49 1.30 -17.77
C SER A 150 -20.17 0.97 -19.23
N ASN A 151 -18.91 0.64 -19.55
CA ASN A 151 -18.45 0.17 -20.85
C ASN A 151 -18.62 -1.34 -21.04
N LYS A 152 -19.29 -2.03 -20.10
CA LYS A 152 -19.50 -3.48 -20.08
C LYS A 152 -18.21 -4.30 -19.96
N LEU A 153 -17.14 -3.70 -19.43
CA LEU A 153 -15.92 -4.41 -19.10
C LEU A 153 -16.01 -5.04 -17.72
N VAL A 154 -15.46 -6.23 -17.57
CA VAL A 154 -15.41 -6.94 -16.28
C VAL A 154 -14.56 -6.16 -15.30
N SER A 155 -15.18 -5.65 -14.25
CA SER A 155 -14.51 -4.82 -13.23
C SER A 155 -14.32 -5.55 -11.90
N GLY A 156 -14.99 -6.70 -11.71
CA GLY A 156 -14.80 -7.54 -10.54
C GLY A 156 -15.22 -8.98 -10.79
N ILE A 157 -14.40 -9.91 -10.31
CA ILE A 157 -14.64 -11.36 -10.37
C ILE A 157 -14.51 -11.97 -8.98
N LYS A 158 -15.25 -13.04 -8.73
CA LYS A 158 -15.18 -13.79 -7.47
C LYS A 158 -15.26 -15.27 -7.77
N HIS A 159 -14.35 -16.06 -7.19
CA HIS A 159 -14.40 -17.51 -7.32
C HIS A 159 -15.62 -18.08 -6.58
N LYS A 160 -16.25 -19.09 -7.18
CA LYS A 160 -17.52 -19.69 -6.69
C LYS A 160 -17.37 -20.41 -5.35
N SER A 161 -16.20 -21.03 -5.10
CA SER A 161 -15.97 -21.87 -3.92
C SER A 161 -14.70 -21.52 -3.12
N LYS A 162 -13.68 -20.92 -3.76
CA LYS A 162 -12.43 -20.54 -3.08
C LYS A 162 -12.48 -19.10 -2.59
N PRO A 163 -11.70 -18.72 -1.58
CA PRO A 163 -11.65 -17.34 -1.07
C PRO A 163 -10.81 -16.41 -1.98
N ILE A 164 -11.16 -16.36 -3.27
CA ILE A 164 -10.43 -15.60 -4.29
C ILE A 164 -11.36 -14.57 -4.92
N MET A 165 -10.87 -13.32 -5.04
CA MET A 165 -11.57 -12.20 -5.68
C MET A 165 -10.58 -11.37 -6.49
N GLY A 166 -11.04 -10.81 -7.61
CA GLY A 166 -10.28 -9.88 -8.43
C GLY A 166 -11.04 -8.58 -8.67
N LEU A 167 -10.34 -7.47 -8.70
CA LEU A 167 -10.87 -6.12 -8.97
C LEU A 167 -10.00 -5.47 -10.04
N GLN A 168 -10.60 -4.97 -11.11
CA GLN A 168 -9.87 -4.30 -12.19
C GLN A 168 -9.50 -2.86 -11.82
N PHE A 169 -10.27 -2.23 -10.96
CA PHE A 169 -10.04 -0.88 -10.46
C PHE A 169 -9.20 -0.87 -9.18
N HIS A 170 -8.80 0.32 -8.76
CA HIS A 170 -7.99 0.55 -7.56
C HIS A 170 -8.86 0.95 -6.37
N PRO A 171 -9.25 0.02 -5.47
CA PRO A 171 -10.07 0.35 -4.29
C PRO A 171 -9.31 1.12 -3.22
N GLU A 172 -7.97 1.12 -3.28
CA GLU A 172 -7.09 1.75 -2.30
C GLU A 172 -6.96 3.27 -2.45
N VAL A 173 -7.28 3.81 -3.64
CA VAL A 173 -7.14 5.25 -3.89
C VAL A 173 -8.38 6.04 -3.44
N GLU A 174 -8.20 7.30 -3.06
CA GLU A 174 -9.29 8.17 -2.56
C GLU A 174 -10.41 8.39 -3.60
N HIS A 175 -10.07 8.35 -4.88
CA HIS A 175 -11.02 8.50 -5.99
C HIS A 175 -12.04 7.35 -6.07
N SER A 176 -11.75 6.20 -5.46
CA SER A 176 -12.68 5.07 -5.31
C SER A 176 -13.46 5.22 -3.99
N LYS A 177 -14.54 6.03 -4.00
CA LYS A 177 -15.27 6.47 -2.80
C LYS A 177 -15.67 5.34 -1.83
N HIS A 178 -16.02 4.17 -2.34
CA HIS A 178 -16.42 2.99 -1.56
C HIS A 178 -15.33 1.91 -1.49
N GLY A 179 -14.10 2.23 -1.87
CA GLY A 179 -12.98 1.29 -1.92
C GLY A 179 -12.71 0.59 -0.59
N LYS A 180 -12.77 1.34 0.53
CA LYS A 180 -12.66 0.75 1.88
C LYS A 180 -13.73 -0.29 2.17
N SER A 181 -14.97 -0.06 1.75
CA SER A 181 -16.07 -1.01 1.97
C SER A 181 -15.86 -2.29 1.16
N ILE A 182 -15.34 -2.17 -0.06
CA ILE A 182 -15.04 -3.31 -0.94
C ILE A 182 -13.87 -4.14 -0.37
N LEU A 183 -12.78 -3.49 0.05
CA LEU A 183 -11.65 -4.16 0.71
C LEU A 183 -12.09 -4.86 2.00
N ASN A 184 -12.90 -4.18 2.83
CA ASN A 184 -13.41 -4.76 4.06
C ASN A 184 -14.34 -5.96 3.80
N TYR A 185 -15.16 -5.89 2.74
CA TYR A 185 -15.98 -7.03 2.30
C TYR A 185 -15.09 -8.23 1.95
N PHE A 186 -14.03 -8.02 1.16
CA PHE A 186 -13.11 -9.09 0.84
C PHE A 186 -12.51 -9.71 2.11
N TYR A 187 -11.91 -8.91 3.00
CA TYR A 187 -11.26 -9.41 4.20
C TYR A 187 -12.23 -10.15 5.13
N GLN A 188 -13.43 -9.61 5.36
CA GLN A 188 -14.38 -10.18 6.32
C GLN A 188 -15.22 -11.31 5.74
N LYS A 189 -15.68 -11.20 4.49
CA LYS A 189 -16.69 -12.10 3.92
C LYS A 189 -16.11 -13.12 2.96
N VAL A 190 -15.04 -12.79 2.25
CA VAL A 190 -14.39 -13.72 1.32
C VAL A 190 -13.24 -14.45 2.01
N ALA A 191 -12.36 -13.71 2.67
CA ALA A 191 -11.19 -14.24 3.37
C ALA A 191 -11.48 -14.67 4.81
N ASN A 192 -12.66 -14.34 5.37
CA ASN A 192 -13.09 -14.66 6.73
C ASN A 192 -12.07 -14.26 7.82
N LEU A 193 -11.44 -13.08 7.67
CA LEU A 193 -10.44 -12.59 8.60
C LEU A 193 -11.08 -11.82 9.77
N SER A 194 -10.51 -11.98 10.95
CA SER A 194 -10.74 -11.11 12.11
C SER A 194 -9.75 -9.95 12.10
N LYS A 195 -10.18 -8.82 12.67
CA LYS A 195 -9.30 -7.66 12.85
C LYS A 195 -8.30 -7.92 13.97
N ASP A 196 -7.05 -7.65 13.72
CA ASP A 196 -5.93 -7.90 14.62
C ASP A 196 -4.87 -6.77 14.62
N TRP A 197 -5.21 -5.62 14.03
CA TRP A 197 -4.34 -4.46 13.94
C TRP A 197 -4.99 -3.22 14.53
N ASN A 198 -4.31 -2.60 15.47
CA ASN A 198 -4.72 -1.35 16.11
C ASN A 198 -3.50 -0.47 16.39
N ALA A 199 -3.75 0.75 16.88
CA ALA A 199 -2.67 1.71 17.15
C ALA A 199 -1.64 1.20 18.17
N SER A 200 -2.03 0.39 19.14
CA SER A 200 -1.11 -0.19 20.13
C SER A 200 -0.20 -1.23 19.50
N GLU A 201 -0.74 -2.10 18.64
CA GLU A 201 0.05 -3.08 17.89
C GLU A 201 1.08 -2.38 16.97
N MET A 202 0.65 -1.30 16.30
CA MET A 202 1.54 -0.51 15.45
C MET A 202 2.69 0.12 16.23
N LEU A 203 2.40 0.65 17.42
CA LEU A 203 3.43 1.23 18.28
C LEU A 203 4.39 0.17 18.80
N GLU A 204 3.89 -1.00 19.21
CA GLU A 204 4.74 -2.08 19.69
C GLU A 204 5.65 -2.62 18.57
N GLU A 205 5.13 -2.79 17.35
CA GLU A 205 5.95 -3.16 16.19
C GLU A 205 7.07 -2.14 15.95
N ALA A 206 6.75 -0.83 16.00
CA ALA A 206 7.74 0.22 15.86
C ALA A 206 8.81 0.17 16.98
N PHE A 207 8.39 -0.09 18.21
CA PHE A 207 9.33 -0.24 19.32
C PHE A 207 10.22 -1.47 19.18
N GLU A 208 9.69 -2.62 18.73
CA GLU A 208 10.50 -3.81 18.45
C GLU A 208 11.57 -3.53 17.39
N MET A 209 11.21 -2.86 16.30
CA MET A 209 12.18 -2.47 15.25
C MET A 209 13.33 -1.61 15.83
N VAL A 210 13.00 -0.69 16.74
CA VAL A 210 14.02 0.15 17.38
C VAL A 210 14.85 -0.65 18.41
N ARG A 211 14.25 -1.59 19.15
CA ARG A 211 14.98 -2.48 20.09
C ARG A 211 16.01 -3.36 19.39
N GLU A 212 15.76 -3.79 18.15
CA GLU A 212 16.70 -4.58 17.34
C GLU A 212 18.03 -3.84 17.08
N ILE A 213 18.04 -2.50 17.18
CA ILE A 213 19.26 -1.68 17.03
C ILE A 213 20.24 -1.93 18.19
N GLY A 214 19.72 -2.26 19.38
CA GLY A 214 20.50 -2.48 20.59
C GLY A 214 21.18 -1.20 21.11
N ASP A 215 22.38 -1.34 21.68
CA ASP A 215 23.11 -0.25 22.33
C ASP A 215 23.87 0.67 21.34
N LYS A 216 23.57 0.60 20.04
CA LYS A 216 24.25 1.43 19.05
C LYS A 216 23.80 2.88 19.12
N LYS A 217 24.73 3.80 18.81
CA LYS A 217 24.37 5.21 18.60
C LYS A 217 23.63 5.37 17.28
N VAL A 218 22.55 6.12 17.31
CA VAL A 218 21.67 6.38 16.15
C VAL A 218 21.66 7.87 15.85
N LEU A 219 21.86 8.21 14.58
CA LEU A 219 21.72 9.55 14.07
C LEU A 219 20.35 9.69 13.39
N CYS A 220 19.59 10.70 13.77
CA CYS A 220 18.31 11.03 13.16
C CYS A 220 18.41 12.39 12.45
N ALA A 221 18.27 12.40 11.13
CA ALA A 221 18.08 13.64 10.39
C ALA A 221 16.70 14.20 10.72
N PHE A 222 16.67 15.30 11.44
CA PHE A 222 15.45 15.87 12.00
C PHE A 222 15.03 17.12 11.23
N SER A 223 13.93 17.05 10.48
CA SER A 223 13.44 18.19 9.69
C SER A 223 12.52 19.15 10.46
N GLY A 224 12.07 18.76 11.67
CA GLY A 224 11.06 19.48 12.44
C GLY A 224 9.62 19.26 11.97
N GLY A 225 9.40 18.51 10.89
CA GLY A 225 8.07 18.09 10.47
C GLY A 225 7.50 16.98 11.37
N VAL A 226 6.18 16.75 11.24
CA VAL A 226 5.45 15.77 12.08
C VAL A 226 6.07 14.38 12.00
N ASP A 227 6.43 13.91 10.81
CA ASP A 227 6.95 12.55 10.62
C ASP A 227 8.29 12.35 11.31
N SER A 228 9.22 13.31 11.16
CA SER A 228 10.53 13.26 11.82
C SER A 228 10.40 13.39 13.34
N LEU A 229 9.43 14.19 13.82
CA LEU A 229 9.16 14.33 15.25
C LEU A 229 8.61 13.05 15.86
N VAL A 230 7.66 12.39 15.19
CA VAL A 230 7.11 11.09 15.61
C VAL A 230 8.21 10.03 15.64
N ALA A 231 8.98 9.89 14.56
CA ALA A 231 10.06 8.93 14.46
C ALA A 231 11.11 9.15 15.57
N ALA A 232 11.55 10.40 15.77
CA ALA A 232 12.52 10.75 16.82
C ALA A 232 11.97 10.46 18.23
N THR A 233 10.70 10.82 18.49
CA THR A 233 10.08 10.62 19.81
C THR A 233 9.90 9.14 20.15
N LEU A 234 9.49 8.31 19.18
CA LEU A 234 9.38 6.87 19.37
C LEU A 234 10.75 6.22 19.59
N SER A 235 11.75 6.64 18.81
CA SER A 235 13.13 6.14 18.94
C SER A 235 13.76 6.54 20.28
N GLU A 236 13.52 7.76 20.75
CA GLU A 236 14.05 8.25 22.03
C GLU A 236 13.59 7.42 23.21
N ARG A 237 12.32 6.97 23.21
CA ARG A 237 11.78 6.13 24.28
C ARG A 237 12.54 4.81 24.49
N ILE A 238 13.17 4.29 23.45
CA ILE A 238 13.92 3.03 23.47
C ILE A 238 15.42 3.29 23.59
N LEU A 239 15.95 4.20 22.78
CA LEU A 239 17.39 4.45 22.66
C LEU A 239 17.92 5.45 23.70
N GLY A 240 17.06 6.31 24.25
CA GLY A 240 17.44 7.34 25.20
C GLY A 240 18.63 8.18 24.71
N LYS A 241 19.74 8.16 25.47
CA LYS A 241 20.95 8.92 25.17
C LYS A 241 21.70 8.48 23.92
N ASN A 242 21.36 7.31 23.35
CA ASN A 242 21.98 6.81 22.14
C ASN A 242 21.37 7.42 20.88
N LEU A 243 20.24 8.14 20.98
CA LEU A 243 19.66 8.87 19.87
C LEU A 243 20.22 10.31 19.82
N HIS A 244 20.76 10.70 18.67
CA HIS A 244 21.20 12.06 18.37
C HIS A 244 20.43 12.58 17.17
N CYS A 245 19.66 13.65 17.36
CA CYS A 245 18.91 14.31 16.30
C CYS A 245 19.69 15.51 15.76
N PHE A 246 19.87 15.62 14.45
CA PHE A 246 20.54 16.74 13.80
C PHE A 246 19.54 17.51 12.95
N PHE A 247 19.45 18.80 13.23
CA PHE A 247 18.72 19.75 12.41
C PHE A 247 19.70 20.66 11.69
N VAL A 248 19.68 20.68 10.36
CA VAL A 248 20.60 21.50 9.55
C VAL A 248 19.91 22.81 9.18
N ASP A 249 20.47 23.93 9.64
CA ASP A 249 20.08 25.27 9.20
C ASP A 249 20.93 25.65 7.98
N ASN A 250 20.32 25.53 6.81
CA ASN A 250 20.94 25.85 5.51
C ASN A 250 20.76 27.30 5.08
N GLY A 251 20.28 28.19 5.96
CA GLY A 251 20.03 29.60 5.68
C GLY A 251 18.72 29.92 4.96
N LEU A 252 17.88 28.92 4.66
CA LEU A 252 16.61 29.10 3.95
C LEU A 252 15.39 29.02 4.86
N LEU A 253 15.62 28.88 6.15
CA LEU A 253 14.55 28.75 7.13
C LEU A 253 13.84 30.07 7.36
N ARG A 254 12.51 30.01 7.42
CA ARG A 254 11.73 31.13 7.95
C ARG A 254 11.93 31.24 9.47
N ILE A 255 11.86 32.44 10.01
CA ILE A 255 11.96 32.67 11.45
C ILE A 255 10.99 31.78 12.25
N GLN A 256 9.81 31.53 11.69
CA GLN A 256 8.79 30.67 12.31
C GLN A 256 9.25 29.20 12.40
N ASP A 257 9.92 28.70 11.37
CA ASP A 257 10.42 27.32 11.32
C ASP A 257 11.55 27.15 12.35
N TYR A 258 12.47 28.10 12.44
CA TYR A 258 13.52 28.09 13.46
C TYR A 258 12.96 28.14 14.88
N ASN A 259 11.99 29.02 15.16
CA ASN A 259 11.34 29.10 16.46
C ASN A 259 10.60 27.83 16.82
N HIS A 260 10.01 27.15 15.82
CA HIS A 260 9.36 25.85 16.02
C HIS A 260 10.36 24.79 16.48
N ILE A 261 11.52 24.68 15.86
CA ILE A 261 12.58 23.77 16.26
C ILE A 261 13.08 24.05 17.69
N GLN A 262 13.30 25.32 18.00
CA GLN A 262 13.69 25.72 19.37
C GLN A 262 12.63 25.34 20.40
N LYS A 263 11.35 25.45 20.05
CA LYS A 263 10.25 25.01 20.90
C LYS A 263 10.28 23.48 21.11
N ILE A 264 10.40 22.69 20.05
CA ILE A 264 10.49 21.23 20.15
C ILE A 264 11.68 20.84 21.06
N LYS A 265 12.84 21.46 20.86
CA LYS A 265 14.04 21.19 21.68
C LYS A 265 13.82 21.45 23.17
N ARG A 266 13.01 22.46 23.52
CA ARG A 266 12.68 22.79 24.93
C ARG A 266 11.59 21.87 25.51
N ASP A 267 10.60 21.55 24.69
CA ASP A 267 9.36 20.91 25.15
C ASP A 267 9.46 19.36 25.10
N THR A 268 10.56 18.80 24.57
CA THR A 268 10.80 17.36 24.45
C THR A 268 12.14 16.95 25.06
N ASN A 269 12.30 15.65 25.33
CA ASN A 269 13.57 15.07 25.79
C ASN A 269 14.54 14.77 24.64
N LEU A 270 14.21 15.18 23.40
CA LEU A 270 15.04 14.92 22.24
C LEU A 270 16.39 15.65 22.31
N ASN A 271 17.46 14.91 22.15
CA ASN A 271 18.80 15.50 22.00
C ASN A 271 18.95 16.05 20.59
N ILE A 272 18.52 17.30 20.39
CA ILE A 272 18.57 17.99 19.08
C ILE A 272 19.77 18.90 19.04
N GLU A 273 20.67 18.66 18.11
CA GLU A 273 21.76 19.55 17.72
C GLU A 273 21.36 20.34 16.47
N ILE A 274 21.51 21.66 16.54
CA ILE A 274 21.27 22.54 15.40
C ILE A 274 22.62 22.84 14.78
N VAL A 275 22.81 22.33 13.57
CA VAL A 275 24.02 22.56 12.77
C VAL A 275 23.81 23.80 11.91
N ASP A 276 24.60 24.85 12.17
CA ASP A 276 24.61 26.03 11.30
C ASP A 276 25.48 25.73 10.08
N ALA A 277 24.84 25.59 8.93
CA ALA A 277 25.48 25.27 7.65
C ALA A 277 25.14 26.35 6.58
N LYS A 278 24.79 27.58 7.01
CA LYS A 278 24.38 28.64 6.10
C LYS A 278 25.45 28.98 5.07
N ASP A 279 26.72 28.94 5.48
CA ASP A 279 27.85 29.23 4.60
C ASP A 279 28.21 28.05 3.68
N ASP A 280 27.85 26.83 4.07
CA ASP A 280 28.11 25.61 3.30
C ASP A 280 27.10 25.41 2.16
N PHE A 281 25.94 26.07 2.24
CA PHE A 281 24.90 26.08 1.23
C PHE A 281 24.77 27.46 0.57
N PRO A 282 25.77 27.90 -0.24
CA PRO A 282 25.69 29.22 -0.90
C PRO A 282 24.53 29.19 -1.89
N VAL A 283 23.47 29.90 -1.52
CA VAL A 283 22.27 29.95 -2.34
C VAL A 283 22.49 31.00 -3.42
N SER A 284 22.76 30.55 -4.62
CA SER A 284 22.70 31.42 -5.83
C SER A 284 21.23 31.59 -6.27
N TYR A 285 20.37 32.10 -5.37
CA TYR A 285 18.98 32.45 -5.75
C TYR A 285 18.88 33.77 -6.49
N THR A 286 19.96 34.46 -6.72
CA THR A 286 19.97 35.74 -7.43
C THR A 286 19.58 35.64 -8.91
N HIS A 287 19.35 34.44 -9.46
CA HIS A 287 19.03 34.21 -10.87
C HIS A 287 17.77 33.40 -11.15
N LEU A 288 16.93 33.09 -10.14
CA LEU A 288 15.59 32.59 -10.39
C LEU A 288 14.63 33.78 -10.63
N THR A 289 14.83 34.50 -11.73
CA THR A 289 13.77 35.35 -12.27
C THR A 289 12.73 34.43 -12.90
N LEU A 290 11.56 34.30 -12.26
CA LEU A 290 10.38 33.75 -12.92
C LEU A 290 10.15 34.54 -14.22
N PRO A 291 9.93 33.88 -15.37
CA PRO A 291 9.57 34.60 -16.59
C PRO A 291 8.27 35.34 -16.33
N THR A 292 8.32 36.64 -16.18
CA THR A 292 7.16 37.52 -16.22
C THR A 292 6.59 37.39 -17.63
N LYS A 293 5.44 36.76 -17.75
CA LYS A 293 4.66 36.86 -18.99
C LYS A 293 4.29 38.31 -19.18
N ALA A 294 4.85 38.93 -20.23
CA ALA A 294 4.32 40.16 -20.80
C ALA A 294 3.01 39.87 -21.52
#